data_349e8e8ca00b019f06a2ceda39c77bee
#
_entry.id   349e8e8ca00b019f06a2ceda39c77bee
#
_cell.length_a   1.000
_cell.length_b   1.000
_cell.length_c   1.000
_cell.angle_alpha   90.00
_cell.angle_beta   90.00
_cell.angle_gamma   90.00
#
_symmetry.space_group_name_H-M   'P 1'
#
loop_
_entity.id
_entity.type
_entity.pdbx_description
1 polymer ?
#
loop_
_entity_poly.entity_id
_entity_poly.type
_entity_poly.pdbx_seq_one_letter_code
_entity_poly.pdbx_strand_id
1 'polypeptide(L)'
;PGMGVLTDFLLEQPIDLYLIDIDKESIAYLHQKYPQLGSKIIEGDYLKEDFSKVFPEKYAIAGNFPYNISSQIFFKVLEEKNRVTEVVCMLQKEVAQRIASPKGNKDYGILSVLLQAYYDIEYLFSVPPGVFNPPPKVNSGVIRLTRNSTKKLDCNEKLFFQVVKGGFGTRRKTLRNALKSFQLTEEFKSNPILDKRAEQLDVADFVFLTQQIEAGRGANSAV
;
A
#
# COMPACT_ATOMS: atom_id res chain seq x y z
N PRO A 1 1.83 10.31 15.17
CA PRO A 1 1.07 11.56 15.43
C PRO A 1 1.98 12.77 15.73
N GLY A 2 3.26 12.55 16.09
CA GLY A 2 4.16 13.63 16.44
C GLY A 2 3.58 14.50 17.56
N MET A 3 3.54 15.82 17.35
CA MET A 3 2.99 16.78 18.33
C MET A 3 1.45 16.91 18.29
N GLY A 4 0.75 16.00 17.59
CA GLY A 4 -0.70 15.90 17.63
C GLY A 4 -1.47 16.92 16.77
N VAL A 5 -0.88 17.47 15.71
CA VAL A 5 -1.56 18.46 14.85
C VAL A 5 -2.82 17.88 14.20
N LEU A 6 -2.76 16.66 13.66
CA LEU A 6 -3.96 15.98 13.12
C LEU A 6 -4.89 15.52 14.25
N THR A 7 -4.35 15.18 15.40
CA THR A 7 -5.11 14.68 16.55
C THR A 7 -6.11 15.72 17.04
N ASP A 8 -5.77 17.01 17.06
CA ASP A 8 -6.67 18.08 17.49
C ASP A 8 -7.98 18.08 16.67
N PHE A 9 -7.87 17.92 15.33
CA PHE A 9 -9.04 17.87 14.44
C PHE A 9 -9.81 16.53 14.51
N LEU A 10 -9.09 15.42 14.71
CA LEU A 10 -9.72 14.10 14.80
C LEU A 10 -10.51 13.91 16.09
N LEU A 11 -10.09 14.55 17.18
CA LEU A 11 -10.80 14.51 18.46
C LEU A 11 -12.16 15.25 18.44
N GLU A 12 -12.36 16.14 17.47
CA GLU A 12 -13.66 16.80 17.26
C GLU A 12 -14.69 15.89 16.56
N GLN A 13 -14.23 14.74 16.04
CA GLN A 13 -15.09 13.80 15.33
C GLN A 13 -15.60 12.70 16.27
N PRO A 14 -16.79 12.14 16.04
CA PRO A 14 -17.36 11.05 16.84
C PRO A 14 -16.73 9.71 16.48
N ILE A 15 -15.42 9.58 16.71
CA ILE A 15 -14.63 8.38 16.40
C ILE A 15 -13.89 7.87 17.64
N ASP A 16 -13.58 6.59 17.66
CA ASP A 16 -12.69 6.00 18.65
C ASP A 16 -11.24 6.14 18.18
N LEU A 17 -10.52 7.12 18.72
CA LEU A 17 -9.19 7.53 18.27
C LEU A 17 -8.09 6.88 19.08
N TYR A 18 -7.15 6.25 18.39
CA TYR A 18 -5.90 5.74 18.94
C TYR A 18 -4.71 6.45 18.30
N LEU A 19 -3.69 6.73 19.09
CA LEU A 19 -2.43 7.30 18.63
C LEU A 19 -1.32 6.26 18.77
N ILE A 20 -0.48 6.13 17.76
CA ILE A 20 0.70 5.27 17.82
C ILE A 20 1.92 6.04 17.33
N ASP A 21 2.98 6.05 18.10
CA ASP A 21 4.27 6.63 17.75
C ASP A 21 5.41 5.81 18.34
N ILE A 22 6.55 5.79 17.65
CA ILE A 22 7.77 5.14 18.15
C ILE A 22 8.62 6.09 18.99
N ASP A 23 8.40 7.40 18.86
CA ASP A 23 9.17 8.43 19.52
C ASP A 23 8.66 8.69 20.93
N LYS A 24 9.50 8.38 21.92
CA LYS A 24 9.16 8.51 23.35
C LYS A 24 8.86 9.94 23.78
N GLU A 25 9.54 10.92 23.20
CA GLU A 25 9.30 12.32 23.52
C GLU A 25 7.93 12.76 23.03
N SER A 26 7.56 12.37 21.81
CA SER A 26 6.22 12.57 21.25
C SER A 26 5.16 11.89 22.11
N ILE A 27 5.37 10.65 22.54
CA ILE A 27 4.44 9.91 23.42
C ILE A 27 4.24 10.63 24.75
N ALA A 28 5.33 11.07 25.41
CA ALA A 28 5.24 11.81 26.67
C ALA A 28 4.46 13.12 26.50
N TYR A 29 4.72 13.85 25.43
CA TYR A 29 3.99 15.07 25.09
C TYR A 29 2.50 14.80 24.83
N LEU A 30 2.16 13.76 24.08
CA LEU A 30 0.79 13.40 23.76
C LEU A 30 -0.01 13.02 25.03
N HIS A 31 0.59 12.30 25.98
CA HIS A 31 -0.04 12.01 27.26
C HIS A 31 -0.35 13.27 28.09
N GLN A 32 0.53 14.28 28.03
CA GLN A 32 0.28 15.56 28.69
C GLN A 32 -0.80 16.38 28.01
N LYS A 33 -0.79 16.39 26.66
CA LYS A 33 -1.73 17.17 25.83
C LYS A 33 -3.13 16.55 25.78
N TYR A 34 -3.21 15.22 25.79
CA TYR A 34 -4.47 14.47 25.62
C TYR A 34 -4.66 13.42 26.74
N PRO A 35 -4.75 13.83 28.00
CA PRO A 35 -4.88 12.90 29.14
C PRO A 35 -6.14 12.02 29.03
N GLN A 36 -7.19 12.49 28.34
CA GLN A 36 -8.44 11.74 28.11
C GLN A 36 -8.26 10.51 27.24
N LEU A 37 -7.21 10.41 26.44
CA LEU A 37 -6.95 9.23 25.61
C LEU A 37 -6.33 8.09 26.41
N GLY A 38 -5.59 8.36 27.48
CA GLY A 38 -5.05 7.34 28.38
C GLY A 38 -4.29 6.24 27.64
N SER A 39 -4.76 5.00 27.79
CA SER A 39 -4.18 3.80 27.15
C SER A 39 -4.34 3.74 25.63
N LYS A 40 -5.09 4.65 25.01
CA LYS A 40 -5.20 4.77 23.56
C LYS A 40 -4.00 5.48 22.92
N ILE A 41 -3.07 5.98 23.72
CA ILE A 41 -1.76 6.46 23.26
C ILE A 41 -0.77 5.31 23.43
N ILE A 42 -0.28 4.78 22.30
CA ILE A 42 0.53 3.57 22.22
C ILE A 42 1.96 3.94 21.82
N GLU A 43 2.93 3.65 22.71
CA GLU A 43 4.35 3.65 22.33
C GLU A 43 4.64 2.37 21.55
N GLY A 44 4.93 2.46 20.25
CA GLY A 44 5.17 1.27 19.44
C GLY A 44 5.57 1.57 18.01
N ASP A 45 6.18 0.56 17.39
CA ASP A 45 6.51 0.57 15.96
C ASP A 45 5.32 0.04 15.16
N TYR A 46 4.64 0.91 14.39
CA TYR A 46 3.49 0.54 13.56
C TYR A 46 3.76 -0.71 12.71
N LEU A 47 4.98 -0.90 12.21
CA LEU A 47 5.32 -2.04 11.35
C LEU A 47 5.39 -3.37 12.10
N LYS A 48 5.63 -3.34 13.42
CA LYS A 48 5.81 -4.54 14.25
C LYS A 48 4.62 -4.87 15.14
N GLU A 49 3.76 -3.89 15.40
CA GLU A 49 2.61 -4.07 16.28
C GLU A 49 1.57 -5.04 15.68
N ASP A 50 1.03 -5.89 16.56
CA ASP A 50 -0.11 -6.74 16.26
C ASP A 50 -1.41 -6.03 16.65
N PHE A 51 -1.99 -5.35 15.68
CA PHE A 51 -3.24 -4.59 15.90
C PHE A 51 -4.47 -5.47 16.08
N SER A 52 -4.38 -6.80 15.92
CA SER A 52 -5.50 -7.70 16.21
C SER A 52 -5.91 -7.69 17.67
N LYS A 53 -4.97 -7.36 18.55
CA LYS A 53 -5.17 -7.23 20.00
C LYS A 53 -5.73 -5.87 20.41
N VAL A 54 -5.45 -4.83 19.62
CA VAL A 54 -5.86 -3.45 19.90
C VAL A 54 -7.19 -3.14 19.22
N PHE A 55 -7.32 -3.53 17.95
CA PHE A 55 -8.50 -3.32 17.14
C PHE A 55 -9.06 -4.66 16.68
N PRO A 56 -9.99 -5.30 17.42
CA PRO A 56 -10.58 -6.57 17.01
C PRO A 56 -11.42 -6.45 15.74
N GLU A 57 -11.95 -5.25 15.48
CA GLU A 57 -12.78 -4.93 14.33
C GLU A 57 -12.01 -4.16 13.23
N LYS A 58 -12.76 -3.54 12.34
CA LYS A 58 -12.24 -2.72 11.26
C LYS A 58 -11.79 -1.35 11.77
N TYR A 59 -10.77 -0.79 11.15
CA TYR A 59 -10.25 0.53 11.49
C TYR A 59 -9.77 1.30 10.25
N ALA A 60 -9.67 2.60 10.39
CA ALA A 60 -9.05 3.51 9.43
C ALA A 60 -7.69 4.00 9.95
N ILE A 61 -6.84 4.41 9.02
CA ILE A 61 -5.51 4.95 9.32
C ILE A 61 -5.43 6.38 8.79
N ALA A 62 -5.05 7.32 9.64
CA ALA A 62 -4.76 8.69 9.24
C ALA A 62 -3.37 9.10 9.71
N GLY A 63 -2.56 9.76 8.85
CA GLY A 63 -1.25 10.21 9.30
C GLY A 63 -0.37 10.85 8.24
N ASN A 64 0.64 11.54 8.76
CA ASN A 64 1.79 11.95 7.97
C ASN A 64 2.84 10.83 8.03
N PHE A 65 2.97 10.05 6.95
CA PHE A 65 3.85 8.90 6.94
C PHE A 65 5.31 9.30 6.79
N PRO A 66 6.22 8.73 7.61
CA PRO A 66 7.65 8.94 7.42
C PRO A 66 8.07 8.48 6.02
N TYR A 67 8.76 9.34 5.27
CA TYR A 67 9.05 9.10 3.84
C TYR A 67 9.89 7.84 3.60
N ASN A 68 10.82 7.54 4.51
CA ASN A 68 11.73 6.41 4.40
C ASN A 68 11.06 5.04 4.60
N ILE A 69 9.89 4.97 5.24
CA ILE A 69 9.17 3.73 5.52
C ILE A 69 7.76 3.68 4.90
N SER A 70 7.36 4.70 4.14
CA SER A 70 6.00 4.79 3.58
C SER A 70 5.61 3.54 2.79
N SER A 71 6.51 2.98 1.98
CA SER A 71 6.24 1.74 1.25
C SER A 71 6.01 0.54 2.18
N GLN A 72 6.75 0.44 3.28
CA GLN A 72 6.58 -0.64 4.26
C GLN A 72 5.23 -0.54 4.97
N ILE A 73 4.78 0.68 5.27
CA ILE A 73 3.44 0.93 5.84
C ILE A 73 2.36 0.41 4.89
N PHE A 74 2.47 0.66 3.58
CA PHE A 74 1.50 0.13 2.62
C PHE A 74 1.52 -1.38 2.48
N PHE A 75 2.67 -2.03 2.63
CA PHE A 75 2.69 -3.49 2.71
C PHE A 75 1.99 -4.01 3.96
N LYS A 76 2.16 -3.36 5.10
CA LYS A 76 1.40 -3.67 6.32
C LYS A 76 -0.11 -3.46 6.12
N VAL A 77 -0.52 -2.39 5.44
CA VAL A 77 -1.92 -2.15 5.06
C VAL A 77 -2.47 -3.30 4.21
N LEU A 78 -1.69 -3.81 3.25
CA LEU A 78 -2.08 -4.95 2.43
C LEU A 78 -2.19 -6.26 3.22
N GLU A 79 -1.32 -6.49 4.20
CA GLU A 79 -1.42 -7.63 5.14
C GLU A 79 -2.72 -7.55 5.96
N GLU A 80 -3.09 -6.35 6.40
CA GLU A 80 -4.28 -6.05 7.21
C GLU A 80 -5.52 -5.66 6.36
N LYS A 81 -5.51 -5.89 5.05
CA LYS A 81 -6.54 -5.43 4.09
C LYS A 81 -7.99 -5.80 4.44
N ASN A 82 -8.17 -6.87 5.24
CA ASN A 82 -9.49 -7.30 5.69
C ASN A 82 -10.03 -6.46 6.86
N ARG A 83 -9.18 -5.67 7.50
CA ARG A 83 -9.48 -4.85 8.68
C ARG A 83 -9.32 -3.37 8.41
N VAL A 84 -8.35 -2.97 7.59
CA VAL A 84 -8.13 -1.57 7.20
C VAL A 84 -9.16 -1.17 6.13
N THR A 85 -10.10 -0.31 6.52
CA THR A 85 -11.18 0.14 5.62
C THR A 85 -10.82 1.38 4.83
N GLU A 86 -9.97 2.22 5.40
CA GLU A 86 -9.57 3.48 4.79
C GLU A 86 -8.17 3.88 5.26
N VAL A 87 -7.42 4.52 4.36
CA VAL A 87 -6.14 5.16 4.69
C VAL A 87 -6.15 6.55 4.10
N VAL A 88 -5.97 7.58 4.94
CA VAL A 88 -5.73 8.95 4.48
C VAL A 88 -4.35 9.35 4.96
N CYS A 89 -3.44 9.57 4.03
CA CYS A 89 -2.06 9.84 4.41
C CYS A 89 -1.36 10.87 3.53
N MET A 90 -0.41 11.55 4.14
CA MET A 90 0.54 12.41 3.46
C MET A 90 1.89 11.72 3.38
N LEU A 91 2.51 11.77 2.20
CA LEU A 91 3.81 11.18 1.91
C LEU A 91 4.51 12.01 0.81
N GLN A 92 5.70 11.61 0.36
CA GLN A 92 6.35 12.28 -0.76
C GLN A 92 5.44 12.31 -1.98
N LYS A 93 5.31 13.47 -2.63
CA LYS A 93 4.43 13.70 -3.78
C LYS A 93 4.63 12.66 -4.88
N GLU A 94 5.86 12.35 -5.21
CA GLU A 94 6.20 11.38 -6.26
C GLU A 94 5.68 9.97 -5.92
N VAL A 95 5.78 9.56 -4.65
CA VAL A 95 5.28 8.25 -4.19
C VAL A 95 3.74 8.24 -4.19
N ALA A 96 3.11 9.32 -3.73
CA ALA A 96 1.66 9.50 -3.77
C ALA A 96 1.11 9.41 -5.20
N GLN A 97 1.73 10.12 -6.13
CA GLN A 97 1.37 10.09 -7.55
C GLN A 97 1.55 8.69 -8.16
N ARG A 98 2.64 8.00 -7.80
CA ARG A 98 2.91 6.63 -8.25
C ARG A 98 1.81 5.68 -7.80
N ILE A 99 1.42 5.71 -6.51
CA ILE A 99 0.39 4.84 -5.95
C ILE A 99 -0.96 5.08 -6.62
N ALA A 100 -1.33 6.35 -6.86
CA ALA A 100 -2.59 6.73 -7.49
C ALA A 100 -2.56 6.66 -9.04
N SER A 101 -1.41 6.34 -9.65
CA SER A 101 -1.24 6.33 -11.11
C SER A 101 -2.05 5.21 -11.76
N PRO A 102 -2.78 5.47 -12.87
CA PRO A 102 -3.39 4.44 -13.69
C PRO A 102 -2.35 3.70 -14.54
N LYS A 103 -2.73 2.50 -15.05
CA LYS A 103 -1.92 1.76 -16.01
C LYS A 103 -1.57 2.60 -17.24
N GLY A 104 -0.44 2.31 -17.87
CA GLY A 104 0.07 3.05 -19.03
C GLY A 104 0.89 4.29 -18.68
N ASN A 105 0.90 4.71 -17.44
CA ASN A 105 1.68 5.83 -16.97
C ASN A 105 3.09 5.36 -16.53
N LYS A 106 4.12 6.19 -16.79
CA LYS A 106 5.50 5.94 -16.35
C LYS A 106 5.66 5.82 -14.83
N ASP A 107 4.75 6.39 -14.05
CA ASP A 107 4.78 6.35 -12.59
C ASP A 107 4.08 5.12 -11.99
N TYR A 108 3.27 4.42 -12.81
CA TYR A 108 2.61 3.18 -12.40
C TYR A 108 3.63 2.09 -12.02
N GLY A 109 3.42 1.41 -10.90
CA GLY A 109 4.40 0.47 -10.37
C GLY A 109 3.81 -0.60 -9.46
N ILE A 110 4.68 -1.32 -8.75
CA ILE A 110 4.29 -2.44 -7.88
C ILE A 110 3.18 -2.03 -6.89
N LEU A 111 3.39 -0.96 -6.13
CA LEU A 111 2.41 -0.50 -5.13
C LEU A 111 1.10 -0.03 -5.79
N SER A 112 1.15 0.54 -7.01
CA SER A 112 -0.06 0.89 -7.76
C SER A 112 -0.94 -0.35 -7.98
N VAL A 113 -0.37 -1.43 -8.54
CA VAL A 113 -1.10 -2.67 -8.81
C VAL A 113 -1.60 -3.31 -7.52
N LEU A 114 -0.72 -3.47 -6.53
CA LEU A 114 -1.05 -4.21 -5.30
C LEU A 114 -2.13 -3.50 -4.47
N LEU A 115 -2.05 -2.18 -4.36
CA LEU A 115 -3.05 -1.41 -3.62
C LEU A 115 -4.36 -1.27 -4.39
N GLN A 116 -4.31 -0.99 -5.70
CA GLN A 116 -5.51 -0.89 -6.55
C GLN A 116 -6.26 -2.22 -6.68
N ALA A 117 -5.63 -3.35 -6.39
CA ALA A 117 -6.31 -4.63 -6.30
C ALA A 117 -7.38 -4.67 -5.18
N TYR A 118 -7.21 -3.87 -4.12
CA TYR A 118 -8.05 -3.93 -2.93
C TYR A 118 -8.61 -2.59 -2.48
N TYR A 119 -8.13 -1.47 -3.04
CA TYR A 119 -8.52 -0.11 -2.66
C TYR A 119 -8.78 0.75 -3.88
N ASP A 120 -9.78 1.59 -3.81
CA ASP A 120 -9.94 2.73 -4.69
C ASP A 120 -9.05 3.85 -4.18
N ILE A 121 -8.25 4.46 -5.05
CA ILE A 121 -7.19 5.39 -4.66
C ILE A 121 -7.43 6.75 -5.30
N GLU A 122 -7.48 7.78 -4.47
CA GLU A 122 -7.64 9.17 -4.87
C GLU A 122 -6.40 9.99 -4.48
N TYR A 123 -5.84 10.73 -5.44
CA TYR A 123 -4.86 11.77 -5.14
C TYR A 123 -5.62 13.05 -4.81
N LEU A 124 -5.55 13.51 -3.55
CA LEU A 124 -6.37 14.61 -3.09
C LEU A 124 -5.73 15.97 -3.41
N PHE A 125 -4.53 16.22 -2.91
CA PHE A 125 -3.81 17.49 -3.14
C PHE A 125 -2.31 17.38 -2.83
N SER A 126 -1.57 18.40 -3.27
CA SER A 126 -0.13 18.55 -2.94
C SER A 126 0.05 19.55 -1.81
N VAL A 127 1.09 19.34 -1.00
CA VAL A 127 1.49 20.23 0.09
C VAL A 127 2.93 20.68 -0.14
N PRO A 128 3.19 22.01 -0.21
CA PRO A 128 4.53 22.53 -0.42
C PRO A 128 5.41 22.39 0.85
N PRO A 129 6.75 22.34 0.71
CA PRO A 129 7.65 22.18 1.85
C PRO A 129 7.55 23.28 2.90
N GLY A 130 7.24 24.50 2.48
CA GLY A 130 7.24 25.69 3.35
C GLY A 130 6.20 25.69 4.49
N VAL A 131 5.27 24.73 4.51
CA VAL A 131 4.29 24.59 5.60
C VAL A 131 4.82 23.74 6.76
N PHE A 132 5.99 23.14 6.62
CA PHE A 132 6.59 22.26 7.63
C PHE A 132 7.75 22.95 8.37
N ASN A 133 7.98 22.56 9.60
CA ASN A 133 9.13 22.98 10.38
C ASN A 133 9.79 21.76 11.07
N PRO A 134 11.01 21.36 10.67
CA PRO A 134 11.78 21.85 9.52
C PRO A 134 11.15 21.47 8.17
N PRO A 135 11.39 22.26 7.10
CA PRO A 135 10.84 21.97 5.79
C PRO A 135 11.54 20.75 5.16
N PRO A 136 10.77 19.79 4.57
CA PRO A 136 11.35 18.70 3.79
C PRO A 136 11.96 19.23 2.48
N LYS A 137 12.82 18.42 1.84
CA LYS A 137 13.46 18.78 0.56
C LYS A 137 12.52 18.66 -0.66
N VAL A 138 11.35 18.02 -0.50
CA VAL A 138 10.43 17.70 -1.60
C VAL A 138 9.00 18.06 -1.22
N ASN A 139 8.14 18.24 -2.22
CA ASN A 139 6.70 18.38 -2.01
C ASN A 139 6.10 17.08 -1.43
N SER A 140 5.06 17.23 -0.66
CA SER A 140 4.22 16.14 -0.20
C SER A 140 2.98 16.00 -1.07
N GLY A 141 2.37 14.82 -1.04
CA GLY A 141 1.07 14.54 -1.64
C GLY A 141 0.19 13.85 -0.62
N VAL A 142 -1.09 14.20 -0.60
CA VAL A 142 -2.11 13.53 0.22
C VAL A 142 -2.92 12.62 -0.67
N ILE A 143 -3.05 11.36 -0.25
CA ILE A 143 -3.87 10.34 -0.93
C ILE A 143 -4.87 9.74 0.04
N ARG A 144 -5.98 9.27 -0.52
CA ARG A 144 -7.00 8.49 0.16
C ARG A 144 -7.10 7.13 -0.50
N LEU A 145 -7.08 6.08 0.28
CA LEU A 145 -7.37 4.72 -0.12
C LEU A 145 -8.65 4.29 0.57
N THR A 146 -9.66 3.90 -0.18
CA THR A 146 -10.91 3.36 0.35
C THR A 146 -11.03 1.89 -0.03
N ARG A 147 -11.30 1.02 0.94
CA ARG A 147 -11.42 -0.42 0.71
C ARG A 147 -12.52 -0.71 -0.31
N ASN A 148 -12.18 -1.32 -1.44
CA ASN A 148 -13.14 -1.70 -2.46
C ASN A 148 -13.84 -3.04 -2.15
N SER A 149 -14.70 -3.51 -3.06
CA SER A 149 -15.50 -4.73 -2.87
C SER A 149 -14.71 -6.04 -3.02
N THR A 150 -13.44 -6.00 -3.46
CA THR A 150 -12.61 -7.20 -3.69
C THR A 150 -12.23 -7.85 -2.37
N LYS A 151 -12.92 -8.90 -1.97
CA LYS A 151 -12.60 -9.67 -0.76
C LYS A 151 -11.35 -10.53 -0.96
N LYS A 152 -11.25 -11.18 -2.13
CA LYS A 152 -10.16 -12.07 -2.53
C LYS A 152 -10.02 -12.00 -4.04
N LEU A 153 -8.78 -12.07 -4.55
CA LEU A 153 -8.51 -12.18 -5.99
C LEU A 153 -8.82 -13.61 -6.47
N ASP A 154 -9.25 -13.71 -7.72
CA ASP A 154 -9.50 -15.00 -8.37
C ASP A 154 -8.20 -15.68 -8.84
N CYS A 155 -7.23 -15.76 -7.92
CA CYS A 155 -5.94 -16.43 -8.12
C CYS A 155 -5.24 -16.62 -6.77
N ASN A 156 -4.10 -17.29 -6.77
CA ASN A 156 -3.22 -17.37 -5.60
C ASN A 156 -2.60 -16.00 -5.29
N GLU A 157 -3.04 -15.34 -4.23
CA GLU A 157 -2.61 -13.97 -3.88
C GLU A 157 -1.11 -13.87 -3.56
N LYS A 158 -0.49 -14.92 -3.01
CA LYS A 158 0.98 -14.95 -2.79
C LYS A 158 1.73 -14.99 -4.12
N LEU A 159 1.23 -15.78 -5.06
CA LEU A 159 1.80 -15.85 -6.42
C LEU A 159 1.55 -14.55 -7.17
N PHE A 160 0.36 -13.95 -7.06
CA PHE A 160 0.05 -12.63 -7.64
C PHE A 160 1.08 -11.57 -7.22
N PHE A 161 1.38 -11.50 -5.92
CA PHE A 161 2.42 -10.60 -5.42
C PHE A 161 3.79 -10.84 -6.09
N GLN A 162 4.19 -12.11 -6.24
CA GLN A 162 5.44 -12.49 -6.89
C GLN A 162 5.45 -12.13 -8.38
N VAL A 163 4.34 -12.36 -9.09
CA VAL A 163 4.19 -12.05 -10.52
C VAL A 163 4.24 -10.54 -10.76
N VAL A 164 3.53 -9.75 -9.96
CA VAL A 164 3.61 -8.27 -10.02
C VAL A 164 5.04 -7.80 -9.77
N LYS A 165 5.69 -8.27 -8.70
CA LYS A 165 7.07 -7.91 -8.38
C LYS A 165 8.05 -8.33 -9.47
N GLY A 166 7.87 -9.53 -10.04
CA GLY A 166 8.69 -10.04 -11.15
C GLY A 166 8.52 -9.21 -12.41
N GLY A 167 7.29 -8.88 -12.78
CA GLY A 167 6.97 -8.05 -13.93
C GLY A 167 7.64 -6.67 -13.90
N PHE A 168 7.64 -6.01 -12.74
CA PHE A 168 8.29 -4.71 -12.55
C PHE A 168 9.78 -4.78 -12.24
N GLY A 169 10.33 -5.95 -11.94
CA GLY A 169 11.74 -6.14 -11.59
C GLY A 169 12.71 -5.73 -12.69
N THR A 170 12.28 -5.79 -13.94
CA THR A 170 13.04 -5.36 -15.13
C THR A 170 12.20 -4.41 -15.98
N ARG A 171 11.94 -3.22 -15.48
CA ARG A 171 10.97 -2.25 -16.01
C ARG A 171 11.06 -1.97 -17.52
N ARG A 172 12.26 -1.99 -18.12
CA ARG A 172 12.46 -1.76 -19.56
C ARG A 172 12.23 -2.99 -20.43
N LYS A 173 12.01 -4.16 -19.84
CA LYS A 173 11.82 -5.44 -20.57
C LYS A 173 10.33 -5.76 -20.69
N THR A 174 10.00 -6.53 -21.72
CA THR A 174 8.66 -7.14 -21.86
C THR A 174 8.45 -8.20 -20.77
N LEU A 175 7.20 -8.54 -20.50
CA LEU A 175 6.84 -9.58 -19.54
C LEU A 175 7.42 -10.94 -19.92
N ARG A 176 7.57 -11.23 -21.22
CA ARG A 176 8.26 -12.43 -21.72
C ARG A 176 9.66 -12.58 -21.11
N ASN A 177 10.39 -11.50 -20.98
CA ASN A 177 11.71 -11.49 -20.38
C ASN A 177 11.66 -11.37 -18.85
N ALA A 178 10.76 -10.52 -18.32
CA ALA A 178 10.63 -10.27 -16.89
C ALA A 178 10.15 -11.49 -16.10
N LEU A 179 9.28 -12.31 -16.72
CA LEU A 179 8.69 -13.51 -16.11
C LEU A 179 9.36 -14.82 -16.58
N LYS A 180 10.54 -14.75 -17.19
CA LYS A 180 11.24 -15.92 -17.74
C LYS A 180 11.51 -17.02 -16.69
N SER A 181 11.67 -16.64 -15.42
CA SER A 181 11.87 -17.59 -14.31
C SER A 181 10.59 -18.28 -13.84
N PHE A 182 9.41 -17.80 -14.28
CA PHE A 182 8.15 -18.43 -13.95
C PHE A 182 7.82 -19.55 -14.93
N GLN A 183 7.21 -20.63 -14.42
CA GLN A 183 6.80 -21.77 -15.21
C GLN A 183 5.53 -21.40 -16.00
N LEU A 184 5.70 -21.15 -17.29
CA LEU A 184 4.60 -20.91 -18.24
C LEU A 184 4.39 -22.18 -19.09
N THR A 185 3.13 -22.50 -19.40
CA THR A 185 2.83 -23.56 -20.36
C THR A 185 3.33 -23.18 -21.77
N GLU A 186 3.69 -24.16 -22.60
CA GLU A 186 4.15 -23.89 -23.97
C GLU A 186 3.10 -23.11 -24.78
N GLU A 187 1.82 -23.44 -24.61
CA GLU A 187 0.71 -22.72 -25.20
C GLU A 187 0.70 -21.24 -24.80
N PHE A 188 0.84 -20.95 -23.50
CA PHE A 188 0.79 -19.58 -23.02
C PHE A 188 2.00 -18.75 -23.42
N LYS A 189 3.14 -19.36 -23.70
CA LYS A 189 4.34 -18.65 -24.20
C LYS A 189 4.10 -17.89 -25.50
N SER A 190 3.10 -18.28 -26.31
CA SER A 190 2.71 -17.56 -27.52
C SER A 190 1.74 -16.39 -27.26
N ASN A 191 1.26 -16.20 -26.02
CA ASN A 191 0.26 -15.18 -25.73
C ASN A 191 0.84 -13.76 -25.87
N PRO A 192 0.16 -12.86 -26.63
CA PRO A 192 0.64 -11.50 -26.90
C PRO A 192 0.72 -10.60 -25.65
N ILE A 193 0.07 -10.97 -24.55
CA ILE A 193 0.19 -10.25 -23.27
C ILE A 193 1.66 -10.22 -22.77
N LEU A 194 2.42 -11.26 -23.10
CA LEU A 194 3.84 -11.37 -22.72
C LEU A 194 4.75 -10.39 -23.47
N ASP A 195 4.30 -9.80 -24.56
CA ASP A 195 5.06 -8.80 -25.33
C ASP A 195 4.84 -7.38 -24.79
N LYS A 196 3.86 -7.21 -23.89
CA LYS A 196 3.64 -5.97 -23.16
C LYS A 196 4.68 -5.78 -22.03
N ARG A 197 4.79 -4.54 -21.55
CA ARG A 197 5.54 -4.21 -20.33
C ARG A 197 4.60 -4.19 -19.13
N ALA A 198 5.13 -4.36 -17.93
CA ALA A 198 4.35 -4.40 -16.69
C ALA A 198 3.46 -3.17 -16.47
N GLU A 199 3.96 -1.96 -16.82
CA GLU A 199 3.19 -0.72 -16.68
C GLU A 199 1.95 -0.63 -17.59
N GLN A 200 1.83 -1.47 -18.58
CA GLN A 200 0.70 -1.52 -19.52
C GLN A 200 -0.46 -2.41 -19.02
N LEU A 201 -0.25 -3.15 -17.92
CA LEU A 201 -1.19 -4.09 -17.37
C LEU A 201 -1.95 -3.50 -16.17
N ASP A 202 -3.25 -3.77 -16.08
CA ASP A 202 -4.04 -3.52 -14.88
C ASP A 202 -4.05 -4.74 -13.93
N VAL A 203 -4.82 -4.61 -12.86
CA VAL A 203 -4.98 -5.69 -11.85
C VAL A 203 -5.54 -6.96 -12.49
N ALA A 204 -6.56 -6.85 -13.35
CA ALA A 204 -7.18 -8.01 -14.00
C ALA A 204 -6.21 -8.75 -14.92
N ASP A 205 -5.38 -8.02 -15.67
CA ASP A 205 -4.32 -8.58 -16.49
C ASP A 205 -3.30 -9.36 -15.64
N PHE A 206 -2.91 -8.82 -14.46
CA PHE A 206 -2.00 -9.53 -13.54
C PHE A 206 -2.64 -10.74 -12.86
N VAL A 207 -3.94 -10.68 -12.55
CA VAL A 207 -4.70 -11.85 -12.05
C VAL A 207 -4.68 -12.95 -13.12
N PHE A 208 -5.01 -12.62 -14.37
CA PHE A 208 -4.96 -13.56 -15.48
C PHE A 208 -3.57 -14.18 -15.65
N LEU A 209 -2.50 -13.38 -15.66
CA LEU A 209 -1.12 -13.89 -15.72
C LEU A 209 -0.82 -14.85 -14.56
N THR A 210 -1.29 -14.53 -13.37
CA THR A 210 -1.07 -15.39 -12.19
C THR A 210 -1.76 -16.73 -12.33
N GLN A 211 -3.00 -16.76 -12.82
CA GLN A 211 -3.74 -17.99 -13.12
C GLN A 211 -3.01 -18.88 -14.12
N GLN A 212 -2.47 -18.28 -15.21
CA GLN A 212 -1.72 -19.02 -16.23
C GLN A 212 -0.41 -19.61 -15.68
N ILE A 213 0.29 -18.90 -14.82
CA ILE A 213 1.50 -19.39 -14.16
C ILE A 213 1.15 -20.50 -13.15
N GLU A 214 0.04 -20.38 -12.43
CA GLU A 214 -0.45 -21.41 -11.50
C GLU A 214 -0.78 -22.71 -12.23
N ALA A 215 -1.47 -22.62 -13.36
CA ALA A 215 -1.77 -23.76 -14.23
C ALA A 215 -0.49 -24.46 -14.74
N GLY A 216 0.53 -23.68 -15.14
CA GLY A 216 1.82 -24.22 -15.58
C GLY A 216 2.59 -24.95 -14.48
N ARG A 217 2.46 -24.52 -13.24
CA ARG A 217 3.05 -25.21 -12.07
C ARG A 217 2.36 -26.55 -11.77
N GLY A 218 1.01 -26.57 -11.86
CA GLY A 218 0.23 -27.78 -11.64
C GLY A 218 0.51 -28.87 -12.69
N ALA A 219 0.66 -28.50 -13.95
CA ALA A 219 0.99 -29.43 -15.03
C ALA A 219 2.37 -30.10 -14.84
N ASN A 220 3.37 -29.38 -14.30
CA ASN A 220 4.72 -29.92 -14.06
C ASN A 220 4.84 -30.71 -12.75
N SER A 221 3.86 -30.65 -11.85
CA SER A 221 3.84 -31.43 -10.62
C SER A 221 3.13 -32.77 -10.77
N ALA A 222 2.50 -33.03 -11.93
CA ALA A 222 1.74 -34.24 -12.26
C ALA A 222 2.53 -35.22 -13.16
N VAL A 223 3.81 -34.93 -13.46
CA VAL A 223 4.78 -35.78 -14.17
C VAL A 223 5.88 -36.17 -13.19
#